data_d39ba4714dea90d3476fc6f249f1731e
#
_entry.id   d39ba4714dea90d3476fc6f249f1731e
#
_cell.length_a   1.000
_cell.length_b   1.000
_cell.length_c   1.000
_cell.angle_alpha   90.00
_cell.angle_beta   90.00
_cell.angle_gamma   90.00
#
_symmetry.space_group_name_H-M   'P 1'
#
loop_
_entity.id
_entity.type
_entity.pdbx_description
1 polymer ?
#
loop_
_entity_poly.entity_id
_entity_poly.type
_entity_poly.pdbx_seq_one_letter_code
_entity_poly.pdbx_strand_id
1 'polypeptide(L)'
;NPETPCRRPQIPACAAAKSFPPARTENLIQFLIRIIGCFESTVEYEWYNSGLELVKAFAKIPTANIADTMGRSCAMHPRIKLFSSPHGTVWAGIALTVKSRGGDNLLIHAALDMAREGDVIVVSNEGGVDNRSLMGEIMFTYAAYKKLNGLVLDGPIRDVKSAKEIPLPIYATGSTPGGPYKEGPGEINVPISCGGISVNPGDIVVMDDDGVIIIPLKDASAVLAAAQKLQETDEAKVVAAGNGTAKRE
;
A
#
# COMPACT_ATOMS: atom_id res chain seq x y z
N ASN A 1 1.44 -18.85 -66.45
CA ASN A 1 0.86 -17.58 -66.02
C ASN A 1 1.39 -17.23 -64.64
N PRO A 2 2.04 -16.07 -64.49
CA PRO A 2 2.83 -15.77 -63.32
C PRO A 2 2.02 -15.10 -62.22
N GLU A 3 2.45 -15.42 -61.02
CA GLU A 3 2.00 -14.99 -59.72
C GLU A 3 2.03 -13.46 -59.57
N THR A 4 0.93 -12.92 -59.02
CA THR A 4 0.82 -11.51 -58.63
C THR A 4 1.27 -11.38 -57.19
N PRO A 5 2.30 -10.57 -56.88
CA PRO A 5 2.72 -10.39 -55.50
C PRO A 5 1.75 -9.46 -54.74
N CYS A 6 1.33 -9.94 -53.57
CA CYS A 6 0.54 -9.21 -52.60
C CYS A 6 1.28 -7.94 -52.14
N ARG A 7 0.77 -6.76 -52.49
CA ARG A 7 1.27 -5.46 -52.01
C ARG A 7 0.81 -5.23 -50.57
N ARG A 8 1.76 -5.13 -49.65
CA ARG A 8 1.51 -4.59 -48.31
C ARG A 8 1.11 -3.11 -48.41
N PRO A 9 0.11 -2.63 -47.65
CA PRO A 9 -0.21 -1.22 -47.63
C PRO A 9 0.94 -0.42 -47.00
N GLN A 10 1.41 0.59 -47.72
CA GLN A 10 2.37 1.56 -47.19
C GLN A 10 1.67 2.48 -46.19
N ILE A 11 2.17 2.49 -44.96
CA ILE A 11 1.81 3.47 -43.95
C ILE A 11 2.49 4.80 -44.36
N PRO A 12 1.76 5.91 -44.47
CA PRO A 12 2.37 7.20 -44.80
C PRO A 12 3.28 7.64 -43.67
N ALA A 13 4.51 7.99 -44.00
CA ALA A 13 5.45 8.61 -43.09
C ALA A 13 4.86 9.93 -42.54
N CYS A 14 4.60 9.99 -41.28
CA CYS A 14 4.19 11.21 -40.59
C CYS A 14 5.38 12.18 -40.58
N ALA A 15 5.25 13.23 -41.34
CA ALA A 15 6.23 14.31 -41.46
C ALA A 15 6.25 15.18 -40.22
N ALA A 16 7.43 15.71 -39.91
CA ALA A 16 7.72 16.77 -38.97
C ALA A 16 7.76 16.37 -37.47
N ALA A 17 8.91 15.84 -37.06
CA ALA A 17 9.40 16.05 -35.69
C ALA A 17 9.66 17.55 -35.48
N LYS A 18 8.67 18.28 -34.97
CA LYS A 18 8.90 19.56 -34.33
C LYS A 18 9.60 19.27 -33.00
N SER A 19 10.80 19.84 -32.85
CA SER A 19 11.57 19.82 -31.62
C SER A 19 10.70 20.34 -30.45
N PHE A 20 10.23 19.42 -29.59
CA PHE A 20 9.66 19.80 -28.33
C PHE A 20 10.82 20.23 -27.41
N PRO A 21 10.67 21.37 -26.69
CA PRO A 21 11.58 21.69 -25.61
C PRO A 21 11.52 20.56 -24.57
N PRO A 22 12.59 20.31 -23.79
CA PRO A 22 12.59 19.27 -22.79
C PRO A 22 11.49 19.61 -21.77
N ALA A 23 10.34 18.95 -21.93
CA ALA A 23 9.27 19.03 -20.96
C ALA A 23 9.79 18.40 -19.66
N ARG A 24 9.84 19.20 -18.60
CA ARG A 24 10.11 18.73 -17.27
C ARG A 24 9.19 17.54 -17.00
N THR A 25 9.73 16.48 -16.46
CA THR A 25 9.01 15.23 -16.11
C THR A 25 7.75 15.49 -15.28
N GLU A 26 7.67 16.59 -14.55
CA GLU A 26 6.50 17.08 -13.83
C GLU A 26 5.24 17.25 -14.70
N ASN A 27 5.38 17.66 -15.95
CA ASN A 27 4.21 17.91 -16.81
C ASN A 27 3.59 16.63 -17.38
N LEU A 28 4.36 15.56 -17.55
CA LEU A 28 3.83 14.29 -18.08
C LEU A 28 3.05 13.54 -16.99
N ILE A 29 3.55 13.54 -15.76
CA ILE A 29 2.88 12.95 -14.60
C ILE A 29 1.58 13.71 -14.30
N GLN A 30 1.59 15.03 -14.30
CA GLN A 30 0.38 15.85 -14.13
C GLN A 30 -0.62 15.69 -15.28
N PHE A 31 -0.17 15.46 -16.49
CA PHE A 31 -1.04 15.22 -17.63
C PHE A 31 -1.71 13.83 -17.54
N LEU A 32 -0.99 12.79 -17.13
CA LEU A 32 -1.53 11.46 -16.87
C LEU A 32 -2.51 11.45 -15.67
N ILE A 33 -2.19 12.17 -14.61
CA ILE A 33 -3.07 12.35 -13.44
C ILE A 33 -4.38 13.04 -13.84
N ARG A 34 -4.35 13.99 -14.77
CA ARG A 34 -5.56 14.68 -15.26
C ARG A 34 -6.49 13.79 -16.08
N ILE A 35 -5.95 12.76 -16.78
CA ILE A 35 -6.77 11.80 -17.54
C ILE A 35 -7.43 10.78 -16.59
N ILE A 36 -6.79 10.44 -15.46
CA ILE A 36 -7.30 9.50 -14.46
C ILE A 36 -8.19 10.20 -13.43
N GLY A 37 -8.02 11.52 -13.24
CA GLY A 37 -8.64 12.32 -12.17
C GLY A 37 -10.03 12.87 -12.44
N CYS A 38 -10.76 12.42 -13.47
CA CYS A 38 -12.09 12.94 -13.79
C CYS A 38 -13.23 12.12 -13.18
N PHE A 39 -13.16 11.77 -11.90
CA PHE A 39 -14.27 11.24 -11.10
C PHE A 39 -14.22 11.75 -9.66
N GLU A 40 -14.31 13.07 -9.47
CA GLU A 40 -14.74 13.61 -8.17
C GLU A 40 -16.28 13.56 -8.12
N SER A 41 -16.82 12.41 -7.74
CA SER A 41 -18.21 12.32 -7.36
C SER A 41 -18.38 12.58 -5.86
N THR A 42 -19.44 13.26 -5.46
CA THR A 42 -19.83 13.47 -4.06
C THR A 42 -19.92 12.16 -3.26
N VAL A 43 -20.17 11.04 -3.93
CA VAL A 43 -20.20 9.68 -3.36
C VAL A 43 -18.82 9.21 -2.91
N GLU A 44 -17.74 9.50 -3.66
CA GLU A 44 -16.37 9.16 -3.24
C GLU A 44 -15.94 9.91 -1.98
N TYR A 45 -16.41 11.13 -1.80
CA TYR A 45 -16.07 11.95 -0.65
C TYR A 45 -16.77 11.46 0.63
N GLU A 46 -18.01 11.00 0.54
CA GLU A 46 -18.76 10.49 1.70
C GLU A 46 -18.22 9.17 2.23
N TRP A 47 -17.88 8.22 1.36
CA TRP A 47 -17.30 6.95 1.83
C TRP A 47 -15.87 7.11 2.34
N TYR A 48 -15.09 8.03 1.78
CA TYR A 48 -13.75 8.34 2.28
C TYR A 48 -13.82 8.90 3.71
N ASN A 49 -14.71 9.84 3.98
CA ASN A 49 -14.91 10.41 5.31
C ASN A 49 -15.41 9.38 6.34
N SER A 50 -16.35 8.51 5.97
CA SER A 50 -16.80 7.42 6.82
C SER A 50 -15.67 6.42 7.10
N GLY A 51 -14.80 6.16 6.13
CA GLY A 51 -13.59 5.36 6.28
C GLY A 51 -12.61 5.94 7.31
N LEU A 52 -12.43 7.27 7.34
CA LEU A 52 -11.52 7.93 8.29
C LEU A 52 -11.95 7.74 9.76
N GLU A 53 -13.24 7.76 10.07
CA GLU A 53 -13.71 7.48 11.43
C GLU A 53 -13.47 6.02 11.83
N LEU A 54 -13.67 5.09 10.90
CA LEU A 54 -13.33 3.68 11.12
C LEU A 54 -11.82 3.49 11.33
N VAL A 55 -10.98 4.14 10.53
CA VAL A 55 -9.51 4.12 10.68
C VAL A 55 -9.09 4.57 12.09
N LYS A 56 -9.64 5.68 12.60
CA LYS A 56 -9.36 6.17 13.96
C LYS A 56 -9.77 5.18 15.04
N ALA A 57 -10.84 4.44 14.81
CA ALA A 57 -11.29 3.42 15.77
C ALA A 57 -10.40 2.17 15.72
N PHE A 58 -10.05 1.69 14.53
CA PHE A 58 -9.14 0.55 14.36
C PHE A 58 -7.72 0.80 14.86
N ALA A 59 -7.23 2.04 14.81
CA ALA A 59 -5.92 2.40 15.36
C ALA A 59 -5.78 2.19 16.90
N LYS A 60 -6.83 1.71 17.54
CA LYS A 60 -6.84 1.40 18.99
C LYS A 60 -6.95 -0.10 19.28
N ILE A 61 -7.05 -0.94 18.27
CA ILE A 61 -7.30 -2.37 18.42
C ILE A 61 -6.10 -3.13 17.89
N PRO A 62 -5.48 -4.03 18.69
CA PRO A 62 -4.37 -4.87 18.22
C PRO A 62 -4.76 -5.70 16.99
N THR A 63 -3.82 -5.88 16.08
CA THR A 63 -4.04 -6.64 14.84
C THR A 63 -4.47 -8.08 15.13
N ALA A 64 -3.96 -8.70 16.20
CA ALA A 64 -4.32 -10.04 16.62
C ALA A 64 -5.83 -10.18 16.94
N ASN A 65 -6.41 -9.22 17.68
CA ASN A 65 -7.84 -9.22 17.99
C ASN A 65 -8.70 -9.08 16.73
N ILE A 66 -8.27 -8.25 15.78
CA ILE A 66 -8.97 -8.10 14.49
C ILE A 66 -8.88 -9.40 13.69
N ALA A 67 -7.69 -10.01 13.59
CA ALA A 67 -7.47 -11.25 12.87
C ALA A 67 -8.39 -12.38 13.34
N ASP A 68 -8.53 -12.52 14.65
CA ASP A 68 -9.39 -13.55 15.26
C ASP A 68 -10.87 -13.39 14.90
N THR A 69 -11.35 -12.15 14.73
CA THR A 69 -12.74 -11.89 14.29
C THR A 69 -12.96 -12.16 12.80
N MET A 70 -11.89 -12.16 12.00
CA MET A 70 -11.94 -12.36 10.54
C MET A 70 -11.54 -13.79 10.11
N GLY A 71 -11.65 -14.77 10.99
CA GLY A 71 -11.33 -16.16 10.68
C GLY A 71 -9.85 -16.42 10.40
N ARG A 72 -8.96 -15.53 10.82
CA ARG A 72 -7.49 -15.64 10.71
C ARG A 72 -6.96 -15.66 9.26
N SER A 73 -7.73 -15.13 8.31
CA SER A 73 -7.39 -15.18 6.86
C SER A 73 -7.00 -13.85 6.25
N CYS A 74 -6.96 -12.79 7.06
CA CYS A 74 -6.72 -11.41 6.60
C CYS A 74 -5.32 -10.87 6.91
N ALA A 75 -4.49 -11.63 7.61
CA ALA A 75 -3.12 -11.24 7.95
C ALA A 75 -2.17 -11.52 6.79
N MET A 76 -1.34 -10.54 6.45
CA MET A 76 -0.29 -10.71 5.44
C MET A 76 0.76 -11.72 5.89
N HIS A 77 1.42 -12.35 4.92
CA HIS A 77 2.48 -13.31 5.19
C HIS A 77 3.61 -12.68 6.04
N PRO A 78 4.13 -13.38 7.06
CA PRO A 78 5.14 -12.83 7.99
C PRO A 78 6.50 -12.51 7.36
N ARG A 79 6.68 -12.73 6.04
CA ARG A 79 7.83 -12.18 5.32
C ARG A 79 7.80 -10.65 5.22
N ILE A 80 6.61 -10.03 5.31
CA ILE A 80 6.44 -8.59 5.34
C ILE A 80 6.62 -8.15 6.79
N LYS A 81 7.74 -7.47 7.07
CA LYS A 81 8.20 -7.12 8.42
C LYS A 81 8.34 -5.62 8.59
N LEU A 82 8.14 -5.15 9.80
CA LEU A 82 8.40 -3.77 10.19
C LEU A 82 9.89 -3.46 10.17
N PHE A 83 10.29 -2.42 9.45
CA PHE A 83 11.67 -1.93 9.33
C PHE A 83 11.91 -0.59 10.03
N SER A 84 10.85 0.12 10.38
CA SER A 84 10.90 1.42 11.05
C SER A 84 10.69 1.31 12.55
N SER A 85 10.78 2.44 13.27
CA SER A 85 10.86 2.49 14.72
C SER A 85 9.58 2.77 15.51
N PRO A 86 8.39 2.99 14.97
CA PRO A 86 7.22 3.13 15.83
C PRO A 86 6.75 1.75 16.33
N HIS A 87 7.39 1.25 17.39
CA HIS A 87 6.98 0.03 18.07
C HIS A 87 5.92 0.31 19.14
N GLY A 88 5.08 -0.68 19.43
CA GLY A 88 4.05 -0.61 20.48
C GLY A 88 2.87 0.30 20.12
N THR A 89 2.74 0.69 18.86
CA THR A 89 1.65 1.54 18.37
C THR A 89 0.87 0.82 17.28
N VAL A 90 -0.45 0.88 17.33
CA VAL A 90 -1.31 0.43 16.24
C VAL A 90 -1.49 1.58 15.25
N TRP A 91 -1.23 1.30 13.99
CA TRP A 91 -1.43 2.22 12.89
C TRP A 91 -2.56 1.74 12.00
N ALA A 92 -3.36 2.65 11.49
CA ALA A 92 -4.40 2.32 10.54
C ALA A 92 -4.50 3.41 9.47
N GLY A 93 -4.93 3.04 8.27
CA GLY A 93 -5.15 3.97 7.17
C GLY A 93 -5.92 3.35 6.02
N ILE A 94 -6.22 4.17 5.02
CA ILE A 94 -6.93 3.73 3.80
C ILE A 94 -5.90 3.29 2.76
N ALA A 95 -6.12 2.14 2.14
CA ALA A 95 -5.23 1.58 1.14
C ALA A 95 -5.23 2.39 -0.16
N LEU A 96 -4.08 2.98 -0.51
CA LEU A 96 -3.75 3.38 -1.87
C LEU A 96 -2.88 2.29 -2.49
N THR A 97 -3.43 1.54 -3.42
CA THR A 97 -2.79 0.36 -3.99
C THR A 97 -1.93 0.69 -5.20
N VAL A 98 -0.78 0.03 -5.29
CA VAL A 98 0.14 0.15 -6.42
C VAL A 98 0.52 -1.24 -6.91
N LYS A 99 0.23 -1.51 -8.16
CA LYS A 99 0.70 -2.68 -8.89
C LYS A 99 1.94 -2.29 -9.66
N SER A 100 3.10 -2.71 -9.20
CA SER A 100 4.39 -2.37 -9.80
C SER A 100 5.00 -3.56 -10.51
N ARG A 101 5.60 -3.36 -11.66
CA ARG A 101 6.51 -4.34 -12.26
C ARG A 101 7.64 -4.65 -11.27
N GLY A 102 8.08 -5.90 -11.25
CA GLY A 102 9.12 -6.36 -10.35
C GLY A 102 10.38 -5.49 -10.34
N GLY A 103 10.73 -4.96 -9.17
CA GLY A 103 11.88 -4.08 -8.95
C GLY A 103 11.78 -2.68 -9.54
N ASP A 104 10.57 -2.22 -9.92
CA ASP A 104 10.34 -0.89 -10.50
C ASP A 104 9.58 0.01 -9.53
N ASN A 105 9.94 1.30 -9.43
CA ASN A 105 9.29 2.22 -8.52
C ASN A 105 8.68 3.47 -9.17
N LEU A 106 8.54 3.50 -10.50
CA LEU A 106 7.96 4.65 -11.18
C LEU A 106 6.56 4.98 -10.66
N LEU A 107 5.70 3.96 -10.56
CA LEU A 107 4.32 4.15 -10.09
C LEU A 107 4.23 4.41 -8.59
N ILE A 108 5.22 3.98 -7.82
CA ILE A 108 5.29 4.31 -6.39
C ILE A 108 5.57 5.81 -6.19
N HIS A 109 6.40 6.43 -7.02
CA HIS A 109 6.59 7.89 -7.03
C HIS A 109 5.26 8.61 -7.34
N ALA A 110 4.54 8.18 -8.36
CA ALA A 110 3.25 8.76 -8.70
C ALA A 110 2.21 8.57 -7.57
N ALA A 111 2.18 7.41 -6.93
CA ALA A 111 1.30 7.14 -5.79
C ALA A 111 1.62 8.05 -4.59
N LEU A 112 2.90 8.32 -4.31
CA LEU A 112 3.30 9.27 -3.28
C LEU A 112 2.74 10.68 -3.54
N ASP A 113 2.71 11.13 -4.80
CA ASP A 113 2.13 12.42 -5.15
C ASP A 113 0.60 12.44 -5.00
N MET A 114 -0.08 11.33 -5.33
CA MET A 114 -1.53 11.18 -5.25
C MET A 114 -2.05 10.98 -3.84
N ALA A 115 -1.24 10.39 -2.96
CA ALA A 115 -1.64 10.00 -1.61
C ALA A 115 -2.09 11.20 -0.77
N ARG A 116 -3.10 10.96 0.06
CA ARG A 116 -3.67 11.91 1.02
C ARG A 116 -3.08 11.69 2.41
N GLU A 117 -3.17 12.67 3.28
CA GLU A 117 -2.84 12.50 4.71
C GLU A 117 -3.66 11.34 5.32
N GLY A 118 -2.99 10.42 6.00
CA GLY A 118 -3.61 9.25 6.62
C GLY A 118 -3.70 8.00 5.74
N ASP A 119 -3.36 8.08 4.45
CA ASP A 119 -3.34 6.90 3.58
C ASP A 119 -2.18 5.94 3.93
N VAL A 120 -2.36 4.69 3.56
CA VAL A 120 -1.32 3.66 3.54
C VAL A 120 -1.07 3.24 2.10
N ILE A 121 0.16 3.43 1.60
CA ILE A 121 0.52 2.93 0.28
C ILE A 121 0.85 1.44 0.39
N VAL A 122 0.11 0.61 -0.36
CA VAL A 122 0.31 -0.84 -0.43
C VAL A 122 0.80 -1.21 -1.82
N VAL A 123 1.97 -1.84 -1.90
CA VAL A 123 2.65 -2.12 -3.17
C VAL A 123 2.76 -3.61 -3.42
N SER A 124 2.24 -4.07 -4.55
CA SER A 124 2.55 -5.37 -5.14
C SER A 124 3.79 -5.25 -6.01
N ASN A 125 4.80 -6.11 -5.74
CA ASN A 125 6.03 -6.21 -6.53
C ASN A 125 5.89 -7.40 -7.50
N GLU A 126 5.20 -7.19 -8.60
CA GLU A 126 4.86 -8.23 -9.58
C GLU A 126 6.10 -8.90 -10.15
N GLY A 127 6.14 -10.24 -10.04
CA GLY A 127 7.29 -11.03 -10.47
C GLY A 127 8.36 -11.26 -9.40
N GLY A 128 8.19 -10.73 -8.17
CA GLY A 128 9.01 -11.09 -7.00
C GLY A 128 10.49 -10.78 -7.14
N VAL A 129 10.85 -9.62 -7.70
CA VAL A 129 12.27 -9.21 -7.87
C VAL A 129 12.81 -8.69 -6.53
N ASP A 130 13.64 -9.49 -5.86
CA ASP A 130 14.16 -9.21 -4.52
C ASP A 130 15.57 -8.60 -4.48
N ASN A 131 16.20 -8.39 -5.63
CA ASN A 131 17.51 -7.75 -5.72
C ASN A 131 17.44 -6.25 -6.09
N ARG A 132 16.22 -5.68 -6.11
CA ARG A 132 15.95 -4.27 -6.39
C ARG A 132 15.06 -3.69 -5.30
N SER A 133 15.54 -2.65 -4.64
CA SER A 133 14.75 -1.93 -3.63
C SER A 133 13.64 -1.12 -4.28
N LEU A 134 12.44 -1.19 -3.72
CA LEU A 134 11.31 -0.39 -4.19
C LEU A 134 11.36 1.05 -3.70
N MET A 135 11.77 1.24 -2.45
CA MET A 135 11.85 2.56 -1.81
C MET A 135 13.14 2.72 -1.00
N GLY A 136 13.49 3.98 -0.73
CA GLY A 136 14.63 4.37 0.10
C GLY A 136 14.35 5.69 0.81
N GLU A 137 15.38 6.25 1.47
CA GLU A 137 15.32 7.40 2.37
C GLU A 137 14.53 8.60 1.82
N ILE A 138 14.80 9.02 0.58
CA ILE A 138 14.13 10.18 -0.02
C ILE A 138 12.62 9.96 -0.06
N MET A 139 12.17 8.76 -0.45
CA MET A 139 10.75 8.45 -0.58
C MET A 139 10.10 8.29 0.80
N PHE A 140 10.79 7.71 1.78
CA PHE A 140 10.31 7.63 3.17
C PHE A 140 10.14 9.02 3.80
N THR A 141 11.11 9.89 3.60
CA THR A 141 11.06 11.28 4.07
C THR A 141 9.87 12.03 3.45
N TYR A 142 9.63 11.84 2.15
CA TYR A 142 8.51 12.45 1.48
C TYR A 142 7.16 11.88 1.95
N ALA A 143 7.07 10.56 2.16
CA ALA A 143 5.88 9.92 2.72
C ALA A 143 5.55 10.47 4.14
N ALA A 144 6.55 10.64 4.98
CA ALA A 144 6.38 11.24 6.30
C ALA A 144 5.98 12.72 6.23
N TYR A 145 6.55 13.49 5.30
CA TYR A 145 6.14 14.88 5.03
C TYR A 145 4.66 14.96 4.60
N LYS A 146 4.21 14.02 3.77
CA LYS A 146 2.80 13.88 3.35
C LYS A 146 1.88 13.40 4.47
N LYS A 147 2.44 13.02 5.64
CA LYS A 147 1.72 12.48 6.79
C LYS A 147 0.94 11.20 6.45
N LEU A 148 1.56 10.31 5.69
CA LEU A 148 0.99 9.00 5.47
C LEU A 148 0.98 8.19 6.77
N ASN A 149 0.04 7.27 6.90
CA ASN A 149 -0.05 6.38 8.06
C ASN A 149 0.74 5.09 7.88
N GLY A 150 1.31 4.83 6.71
CA GLY A 150 2.17 3.66 6.52
C GLY A 150 2.57 3.37 5.09
N LEU A 151 3.55 2.48 4.96
CA LEU A 151 4.04 1.92 3.72
C LEU A 151 4.12 0.40 3.87
N VAL A 152 3.48 -0.34 2.97
CA VAL A 152 3.49 -1.81 2.94
C VAL A 152 3.96 -2.27 1.57
N LEU A 153 5.13 -2.89 1.51
CA LEU A 153 5.83 -3.21 0.28
C LEU A 153 6.06 -4.73 0.18
N ASP A 154 5.47 -5.39 -0.79
CA ASP A 154 5.75 -6.79 -1.09
C ASP A 154 7.07 -6.94 -1.87
N GLY A 155 8.10 -6.28 -1.39
CA GLY A 155 9.44 -6.23 -1.95
C GLY A 155 10.43 -5.58 -0.98
N PRO A 156 11.74 -5.59 -1.31
CA PRO A 156 12.75 -5.04 -0.44
C PRO A 156 12.84 -3.51 -0.51
N ILE A 157 13.44 -2.96 0.54
CA ILE A 157 13.78 -1.54 0.65
C ILE A 157 15.30 -1.35 0.68
N ARG A 158 15.76 -0.10 0.67
CA ARG A 158 17.14 0.29 1.00
C ARG A 158 17.15 1.38 2.07
N ASP A 159 18.34 1.83 2.47
CA ASP A 159 18.54 2.89 3.45
C ASP A 159 17.88 2.57 4.81
N VAL A 160 18.06 1.32 5.29
CA VAL A 160 17.40 0.78 6.50
C VAL A 160 17.71 1.62 7.74
N LYS A 161 18.92 2.25 7.83
CA LYS A 161 19.24 3.14 8.94
C LYS A 161 18.25 4.31 8.99
N SER A 162 18.04 4.98 7.88
CA SER A 162 17.10 6.10 7.78
C SER A 162 15.66 5.66 8.01
N ALA A 163 15.28 4.47 7.51
CA ALA A 163 13.95 3.91 7.76
C ALA A 163 13.65 3.78 9.27
N LYS A 164 14.64 3.39 10.08
CA LYS A 164 14.50 3.27 11.54
C LYS A 164 14.32 4.59 12.28
N GLU A 165 14.73 5.70 11.69
CA GLU A 165 14.68 7.02 12.30
C GLU A 165 13.39 7.79 11.95
N ILE A 166 12.60 7.29 10.96
CA ILE A 166 11.39 7.93 10.48
C ILE A 166 10.17 7.47 11.31
N PRO A 167 9.35 8.40 11.81
CA PRO A 167 8.15 8.07 12.60
C PRO A 167 6.97 7.64 11.69
N LEU A 168 7.21 6.68 10.80
CA LEU A 168 6.27 6.13 9.84
C LEU A 168 6.45 4.62 9.80
N PRO A 169 5.41 3.80 9.97
CA PRO A 169 5.54 2.35 9.84
C PRO A 169 5.87 1.97 8.39
N ILE A 170 6.96 1.25 8.22
CA ILE A 170 7.46 0.79 6.91
C ILE A 170 7.60 -0.73 6.99
N TYR A 171 6.73 -1.44 6.26
CA TYR A 171 6.76 -2.89 6.15
C TYR A 171 7.32 -3.29 4.80
N ALA A 172 8.21 -4.28 4.79
CA ALA A 172 8.89 -4.77 3.59
C ALA A 172 9.27 -6.24 3.73
N THR A 173 9.65 -6.89 2.63
CA THR A 173 10.10 -8.29 2.65
C THR A 173 11.57 -8.43 3.04
N GLY A 174 12.35 -7.36 2.93
CA GLY A 174 13.79 -7.38 3.17
C GLY A 174 14.47 -6.07 2.79
N SER A 175 15.78 -6.12 2.67
CA SER A 175 16.57 -4.97 2.23
C SER A 175 17.65 -5.37 1.25
N THR A 176 17.95 -4.48 0.29
CA THR A 176 19.02 -4.63 -0.69
C THR A 176 19.55 -3.25 -1.09
N PRO A 177 20.87 -3.08 -1.32
CA PRO A 177 21.42 -1.84 -1.84
C PRO A 177 21.11 -1.62 -3.33
N GLY A 178 20.60 -2.65 -4.06
CA GLY A 178 20.25 -2.55 -5.47
C GLY A 178 19.17 -1.51 -5.71
N GLY A 179 19.42 -0.52 -6.56
CA GLY A 179 18.45 0.51 -6.90
C GLY A 179 17.33 -0.02 -7.80
N PRO A 180 16.15 0.61 -7.80
CA PRO A 180 15.00 0.20 -8.60
C PRO A 180 15.16 0.58 -10.08
N TYR A 181 14.38 -0.08 -10.93
CA TYR A 181 14.04 0.45 -12.25
C TYR A 181 13.04 1.60 -12.13
N LYS A 182 12.90 2.40 -13.21
CA LYS A 182 11.97 3.55 -13.30
C LYS A 182 11.33 3.62 -14.69
N GLU A 183 10.85 2.50 -15.16
CA GLU A 183 10.39 2.33 -16.55
C GLU A 183 8.93 1.89 -16.62
N GLY A 184 8.39 1.34 -15.50
CA GLY A 184 7.10 0.68 -15.52
C GLY A 184 7.10 -0.62 -16.36
N PRO A 185 5.97 -1.10 -16.82
CA PRO A 185 4.61 -0.61 -16.56
C PRO A 185 4.15 -0.86 -15.11
N GLY A 186 2.97 -0.34 -14.80
CA GLY A 186 2.28 -0.56 -13.54
C GLY A 186 0.93 0.14 -13.53
N GLU A 187 0.20 -0.01 -12.41
CA GLU A 187 -1.15 0.52 -12.24
C GLU A 187 -1.30 1.05 -10.81
N ILE A 188 -2.10 2.10 -10.63
CA ILE A 188 -2.42 2.66 -9.31
C ILE A 188 -3.93 2.57 -9.11
N ASN A 189 -4.35 2.35 -7.86
CA ASN A 189 -5.76 2.28 -7.50
C ASN A 189 -6.51 1.12 -8.18
N VAL A 190 -5.86 -0.03 -8.27
CA VAL A 190 -6.42 -1.29 -8.77
C VAL A 190 -6.31 -2.38 -7.69
N PRO A 191 -7.14 -3.43 -7.73
CA PRO A 191 -6.96 -4.60 -6.86
C PRO A 191 -5.59 -5.23 -7.06
N ILE A 192 -4.91 -5.55 -5.95
CA ILE A 192 -3.59 -6.17 -5.94
C ILE A 192 -3.54 -7.39 -5.02
N SER A 193 -2.47 -8.17 -5.12
CA SER A 193 -2.08 -9.12 -4.09
C SER A 193 -0.82 -8.62 -3.40
N CYS A 194 -0.84 -8.50 -2.08
CA CYS A 194 0.30 -8.10 -1.26
C CYS A 194 0.40 -9.02 -0.05
N GLY A 195 1.55 -9.61 0.19
CA GLY A 195 1.72 -10.57 1.30
C GLY A 195 0.79 -11.78 1.25
N GLY A 196 0.31 -12.16 0.06
CA GLY A 196 -0.64 -13.27 -0.12
C GLY A 196 -2.11 -12.89 0.16
N ILE A 197 -2.39 -11.62 0.45
CA ILE A 197 -3.73 -11.11 0.71
C ILE A 197 -4.17 -10.22 -0.46
N SER A 198 -5.45 -10.34 -0.84
CA SER A 198 -6.07 -9.41 -1.79
C SER A 198 -6.32 -8.07 -1.10
N VAL A 199 -5.89 -6.98 -1.73
CA VAL A 199 -6.09 -5.61 -1.26
C VAL A 199 -6.78 -4.80 -2.36
N ASN A 200 -7.94 -4.26 -2.04
CA ASN A 200 -8.63 -3.35 -2.95
C ASN A 200 -8.33 -1.90 -2.57
N PRO A 201 -8.38 -0.99 -3.54
CA PRO A 201 -8.36 0.45 -3.23
C PRO A 201 -9.45 0.78 -2.22
N GLY A 202 -9.08 1.52 -1.18
CA GLY A 202 -10.02 1.93 -0.13
C GLY A 202 -10.24 0.93 1.01
N ASP A 203 -9.68 -0.27 0.96
CA ASP A 203 -9.68 -1.17 2.12
C ASP A 203 -8.94 -0.54 3.30
N ILE A 204 -9.33 -0.91 4.52
CA ILE A 204 -8.64 -0.44 5.73
C ILE A 204 -7.43 -1.34 5.99
N VAL A 205 -6.28 -0.72 6.15
CA VAL A 205 -5.02 -1.37 6.53
C VAL A 205 -4.77 -1.09 7.99
N VAL A 206 -4.59 -2.13 8.81
CA VAL A 206 -4.19 -2.00 10.22
C VAL A 206 -2.86 -2.70 10.42
N MET A 207 -1.98 -2.08 11.17
CA MET A 207 -0.58 -2.49 11.31
C MET A 207 -0.10 -2.29 12.74
N ASP A 208 0.66 -3.25 13.26
CA ASP A 208 1.39 -3.16 14.52
C ASP A 208 2.66 -4.04 14.49
N ASP A 209 3.26 -4.30 15.66
CA ASP A 209 4.49 -5.12 15.74
C ASP A 209 4.29 -6.57 15.26
N ASP A 210 3.07 -7.11 15.28
CA ASP A 210 2.75 -8.45 14.81
C ASP A 210 2.65 -8.54 13.28
N GLY A 211 2.30 -7.43 12.61
CA GLY A 211 2.22 -7.38 11.16
C GLY A 211 1.14 -6.48 10.58
N VAL A 212 0.60 -6.90 9.44
CA VAL A 212 -0.35 -6.13 8.64
C VAL A 212 -1.62 -6.93 8.39
N ILE A 213 -2.78 -6.30 8.58
CA ILE A 213 -4.11 -6.86 8.31
C ILE A 213 -4.84 -5.97 7.32
N ILE A 214 -5.61 -6.61 6.44
CA ILE A 214 -6.48 -5.94 5.49
C ILE A 214 -7.94 -6.20 5.85
N ILE A 215 -8.71 -5.14 5.96
CA ILE A 215 -10.15 -5.19 6.26
C ILE A 215 -10.90 -4.61 5.07
N PRO A 216 -11.70 -5.41 4.35
CA PRO A 216 -12.55 -4.87 3.29
C PRO A 216 -13.48 -3.79 3.84
N LEU A 217 -13.53 -2.64 3.17
CA LEU A 217 -14.30 -1.49 3.67
C LEU A 217 -15.78 -1.83 3.92
N LYS A 218 -16.37 -2.68 3.09
CA LYS A 218 -17.77 -3.13 3.23
C LYS A 218 -18.05 -3.87 4.52
N ASP A 219 -17.04 -4.56 5.09
CA ASP A 219 -17.15 -5.39 6.29
C ASP A 219 -16.65 -4.65 7.55
N ALA A 220 -16.03 -3.49 7.38
CA ALA A 220 -15.28 -2.79 8.42
C ALA A 220 -16.10 -2.47 9.68
N SER A 221 -17.34 -2.01 9.55
CA SER A 221 -18.19 -1.69 10.71
C SER A 221 -18.52 -2.92 11.54
N ALA A 222 -18.80 -4.06 10.90
CA ALA A 222 -19.12 -5.32 11.59
C ALA A 222 -17.86 -5.88 12.27
N VAL A 223 -16.73 -5.84 11.58
CA VAL A 223 -15.42 -6.28 12.10
C VAL A 223 -15.01 -5.42 13.30
N LEU A 224 -15.19 -4.09 13.21
CA LEU A 224 -14.87 -3.17 14.31
C LEU A 224 -15.64 -3.53 15.59
N ALA A 225 -16.96 -3.69 15.49
CA ALA A 225 -17.80 -4.03 16.64
C ALA A 225 -17.41 -5.38 17.26
N ALA A 226 -17.09 -6.38 16.44
CA ALA A 226 -16.66 -7.68 16.93
C ALA A 226 -15.27 -7.62 17.60
N ALA A 227 -14.32 -6.90 16.99
CA ALA A 227 -12.96 -6.77 17.49
C ALA A 227 -12.88 -5.99 18.81
N GLN A 228 -13.67 -4.92 18.97
CA GLN A 228 -13.79 -4.20 20.25
C GLN A 228 -14.28 -5.09 21.38
N LYS A 229 -15.33 -5.87 21.13
CA LYS A 229 -15.85 -6.82 22.12
C LYS A 229 -14.84 -7.92 22.47
N LEU A 230 -14.08 -8.39 21.48
CA LEU A 230 -13.04 -9.40 21.72
C LEU A 230 -11.90 -8.81 22.56
N GLN A 231 -11.45 -7.59 22.23
CA GLN A 231 -10.40 -6.89 22.98
C GLN A 231 -10.77 -6.75 24.47
N GLU A 232 -11.99 -6.27 24.79
CA GLU A 232 -12.46 -6.18 26.18
C GLU A 232 -12.41 -7.54 26.91
N THR A 233 -12.80 -8.60 26.21
CA THR A 233 -12.78 -9.97 26.76
C THR A 233 -11.34 -10.43 27.02
N ASP A 234 -10.42 -10.18 26.10
CA ASP A 234 -9.03 -10.62 26.21
C ASP A 234 -8.26 -9.80 27.26
N GLU A 235 -8.52 -8.51 27.39
CA GLU A 235 -7.98 -7.69 28.46
C GLU A 235 -8.37 -8.25 29.85
N ALA A 236 -9.61 -8.68 30.03
CA ALA A 236 -10.06 -9.32 31.27
C ALA A 236 -9.34 -10.67 31.50
N LYS A 237 -9.12 -11.47 30.46
CA LYS A 237 -8.37 -12.74 30.55
C LYS A 237 -6.89 -12.50 30.91
N VAL A 238 -6.25 -11.48 30.31
CA VAL A 238 -4.86 -11.10 30.63
C VAL A 238 -4.73 -10.73 32.12
N VAL A 239 -5.64 -9.91 32.65
CA VAL A 239 -5.67 -9.55 34.06
C VAL A 239 -5.85 -10.81 34.94
N ALA A 240 -6.78 -11.70 34.57
CA ALA A 240 -7.00 -12.94 35.32
C ALA A 240 -5.77 -13.88 35.27
N ALA A 241 -5.09 -13.93 34.12
CA ALA A 241 -3.85 -14.71 33.98
C ALA A 241 -2.73 -14.14 34.85
N GLY A 242 -2.57 -12.80 34.87
CA GLY A 242 -1.57 -12.12 35.73
C GLY A 242 -1.80 -12.33 37.24
N ASN A 243 -3.04 -12.48 37.63
CA ASN A 243 -3.44 -12.74 39.04
C ASN A 243 -3.50 -14.24 39.39
N GLY A 244 -3.19 -15.13 38.46
CA GLY A 244 -3.24 -16.59 38.65
C GLY A 244 -4.66 -17.17 38.80
N THR A 245 -5.70 -16.39 38.41
CA THR A 245 -7.11 -16.80 38.51
C THR A 245 -7.69 -17.24 37.15
N ALA A 246 -6.89 -17.22 36.08
CA ALA A 246 -7.33 -17.66 34.79
C ALA A 246 -7.68 -19.15 34.78
N LYS A 247 -8.87 -19.52 34.28
CA LYS A 247 -9.23 -20.90 33.99
C LYS A 247 -8.57 -21.25 32.65
N ARG A 248 -7.79 -22.35 32.62
CA ARG A 248 -7.30 -22.93 31.36
C ARG A 248 -8.46 -23.69 30.69
N GLU A 249 -8.83 -23.32 29.49
CA GLU A 249 -9.75 -24.09 28.66
C GLU A 249 -9.00 -25.32 28.10
#